data_4f836ac02aa892ce4433fed32d0a9230
#
_entry.id   4f836ac02aa892ce4433fed32d0a9230
#
_cell.length_a   1.000
_cell.length_b   1.000
_cell.length_c   1.000
_cell.angle_alpha   90.00
_cell.angle_beta   90.00
_cell.angle_gamma   90.00
#
_symmetry.space_group_name_H-M   'P 1'
#
loop_
_entity.id
_entity.type
_entity.pdbx_description
1 polymer ?
#
loop_
_entity_poly.entity_id
_entity_poly.type
_entity_poly.pdbx_seq_one_letter_code
_entity_poly.pdbx_strand_id
1 'polypeptide(L)'
;MTHNAFTNAITTVLALGGSSNSVLHLLAIAHETGVELSIDKFDQLSRSVPHLADMKPFGKYHMVNLNEIGGVPVVSKILLENNLIDPDCITVTGKTVGENLENIQIPKNQDVISFPDNPISNEGGIAVLKGSLSPKGSVVKTAGIDINTFTGPANVFDSEQDALDALFNNKIKKGEVVVIRNEGPKGGPGMREMLQITAAIKGAGLGKDVLLITDGRFSGGTTGLCIGHVAPESYDKGPISICQNGDIITLDIENRSLNLEIEKNEFDDRLSKLKLPPPRYLSLIHI
;
A
#
# COMPACT_ATOMS: atom_id res chain seq x y z
N MET A 1 15.21 -7.43 17.52
CA MET A 1 14.53 -7.57 16.21
C MET A 1 15.45 -8.32 15.27
N THR A 2 14.94 -9.23 14.44
CA THR A 2 15.71 -10.01 13.47
C THR A 2 15.04 -9.97 12.11
N HIS A 3 15.77 -10.33 11.06
CA HIS A 3 15.22 -10.42 9.70
C HIS A 3 14.01 -11.38 9.63
N ASN A 4 14.07 -12.53 10.33
CA ASN A 4 12.97 -13.48 10.38
C ASN A 4 11.73 -12.91 11.11
N ALA A 5 11.93 -12.13 12.16
CA ALA A 5 10.82 -11.47 12.86
C ALA A 5 10.08 -10.48 11.94
N PHE A 6 10.79 -9.72 11.08
CA PHE A 6 10.18 -8.89 10.06
C PHE A 6 9.48 -9.73 8.98
N THR A 7 10.09 -10.84 8.56
CA THR A 7 9.44 -11.77 7.62
C THR A 7 8.12 -12.28 8.17
N ASN A 8 8.07 -12.72 9.44
CA ASN A 8 6.84 -13.15 10.11
C ASN A 8 5.78 -12.03 10.17
N ALA A 9 6.21 -10.80 10.51
CA ALA A 9 5.30 -9.67 10.56
C ALA A 9 4.70 -9.34 9.19
N ILE A 10 5.53 -9.28 8.15
CA ILE A 10 5.08 -9.04 6.77
C ILE A 10 4.12 -10.13 6.31
N THR A 11 4.47 -11.40 6.54
CA THR A 11 3.62 -12.56 6.20
C THR A 11 2.25 -12.45 6.86
N THR A 12 2.19 -12.11 8.15
CA THR A 12 0.92 -11.92 8.86
C THR A 12 0.08 -10.79 8.27
N VAL A 13 0.72 -9.65 7.94
CA VAL A 13 0.03 -8.52 7.29
C VAL A 13 -0.53 -8.91 5.92
N LEU A 14 0.24 -9.62 5.11
CA LEU A 14 -0.16 -10.05 3.78
C LEU A 14 -1.33 -11.04 3.83
N ALA A 15 -1.28 -12.01 4.74
CA ALA A 15 -2.34 -12.99 4.94
C ALA A 15 -3.65 -12.35 5.44
N LEU A 16 -3.57 -11.29 6.22
CA LEU A 16 -4.71 -10.53 6.71
C LEU A 16 -5.31 -9.55 5.68
N GLY A 17 -4.64 -9.32 4.55
CA GLY A 17 -5.00 -8.21 3.65
C GLY A 17 -4.88 -6.86 4.36
N GLY A 18 -3.83 -6.68 5.16
CA GLY A 18 -3.62 -5.53 6.04
C GLY A 18 -3.46 -4.19 5.32
N SER A 19 -3.17 -3.15 6.08
CA SER A 19 -2.98 -1.79 5.55
C SER A 19 -1.62 -1.65 4.84
N SER A 20 -1.59 -0.91 3.72
CA SER A 20 -0.35 -0.49 3.05
C SER A 20 0.57 0.33 3.97
N ASN A 21 0.03 0.99 5.00
CA ASN A 21 0.82 1.70 6.01
C ASN A 21 1.80 0.79 6.75
N SER A 22 1.54 -0.52 6.82
CA SER A 22 2.47 -1.48 7.43
C SER A 22 3.82 -1.53 6.70
N VAL A 23 3.85 -1.31 5.39
CA VAL A 23 5.09 -1.25 4.60
C VAL A 23 5.96 -0.11 5.13
N LEU A 24 5.38 1.09 5.25
CA LEU A 24 6.07 2.28 5.76
C LEU A 24 6.60 2.05 7.18
N HIS A 25 5.74 1.55 8.07
CA HIS A 25 6.10 1.39 9.48
C HIS A 25 7.12 0.27 9.71
N LEU A 26 7.01 -0.86 9.04
CA LEU A 26 7.98 -1.95 9.19
C LEU A 26 9.35 -1.57 8.64
N LEU A 27 9.41 -0.82 7.52
CA LEU A 27 10.69 -0.29 7.01
C LEU A 27 11.32 0.71 7.99
N ALA A 28 10.53 1.58 8.61
CA ALA A 28 11.01 2.51 9.63
C ALA A 28 11.54 1.80 10.88
N ILE A 29 10.80 0.80 11.39
CA ILE A 29 11.23 0.00 12.55
C ILE A 29 12.51 -0.79 12.21
N ALA A 30 12.62 -1.35 11.00
CA ALA A 30 13.82 -2.06 10.57
C ALA A 30 15.04 -1.14 10.55
N HIS A 31 14.88 0.07 10.01
CA HIS A 31 15.93 1.10 10.00
C HIS A 31 16.41 1.43 11.42
N GLU A 32 15.50 1.76 12.33
CA GLU A 32 15.81 2.11 13.72
C GLU A 32 16.46 0.97 14.51
N THR A 33 16.16 -0.27 14.14
CA THR A 33 16.74 -1.46 14.80
C THR A 33 17.99 -2.00 14.10
N GLY A 34 18.47 -1.34 13.05
CA GLY A 34 19.66 -1.75 12.28
C GLY A 34 19.49 -3.05 11.49
N VAL A 35 18.23 -3.44 11.19
CA VAL A 35 17.93 -4.61 10.36
C VAL A 35 17.74 -4.18 8.92
N GLU A 36 18.52 -4.74 8.01
CA GLU A 36 18.35 -4.46 6.58
C GLU A 36 17.05 -5.06 6.07
N LEU A 37 16.13 -4.19 5.62
CA LEU A 37 14.85 -4.57 5.04
C LEU A 37 14.55 -3.68 3.83
N SER A 38 14.27 -4.29 2.69
CA SER A 38 13.89 -3.58 1.47
C SER A 38 12.41 -3.73 1.15
N ILE A 39 11.87 -2.80 0.37
CA ILE A 39 10.50 -2.89 -0.13
C ILE A 39 10.30 -4.13 -1.03
N ASP A 40 11.36 -4.62 -1.67
CA ASP A 40 11.32 -5.80 -2.53
C ASP A 40 10.99 -7.08 -1.74
N LYS A 41 11.31 -7.11 -0.43
CA LYS A 41 10.94 -8.23 0.44
C LYS A 41 9.42 -8.35 0.58
N PHE A 42 8.71 -7.23 0.58
CA PHE A 42 7.23 -7.24 0.62
C PHE A 42 6.65 -7.82 -0.67
N ASP A 43 7.19 -7.46 -1.84
CA ASP A 43 6.75 -8.04 -3.11
C ASP A 43 7.05 -9.53 -3.19
N GLN A 44 8.26 -9.93 -2.81
CA GLN A 44 8.65 -11.35 -2.78
C GLN A 44 7.69 -12.18 -1.93
N LEU A 45 7.40 -11.73 -0.70
CA LEU A 45 6.49 -12.43 0.19
C LEU A 45 5.04 -12.38 -0.31
N SER A 46 4.60 -11.26 -0.87
CA SER A 46 3.26 -11.12 -1.43
C SER A 46 2.94 -12.18 -2.49
N ARG A 47 3.93 -12.57 -3.31
CA ARG A 47 3.75 -13.60 -4.35
C ARG A 47 3.64 -15.03 -3.79
N SER A 48 4.03 -15.26 -2.54
CA SER A 48 4.09 -16.60 -1.94
C SER A 48 3.16 -16.78 -0.74
N VAL A 49 2.71 -15.70 -0.13
CA VAL A 49 1.82 -15.72 1.04
C VAL A 49 0.39 -15.50 0.57
N PRO A 50 -0.53 -16.46 0.78
CA PRO A 50 -1.91 -16.30 0.37
C PRO A 50 -2.66 -15.29 1.25
N HIS A 51 -3.64 -14.60 0.66
CA HIS A 51 -4.59 -13.77 1.38
C HIS A 51 -5.69 -14.67 1.99
N LEU A 52 -5.82 -14.66 3.30
CA LEU A 52 -6.66 -15.61 4.03
C LEU A 52 -7.87 -14.96 4.72
N ALA A 53 -7.78 -13.70 5.15
CA ALA A 53 -8.79 -13.09 6.01
C ALA A 53 -9.74 -12.16 5.23
N ASP A 54 -11.04 -12.43 5.31
CA ASP A 54 -12.09 -11.67 4.63
C ASP A 54 -12.49 -10.40 5.42
N MET A 55 -11.52 -9.48 5.59
CA MET A 55 -11.61 -8.35 6.49
C MET A 55 -12.02 -7.05 5.79
N LYS A 56 -12.80 -6.21 6.50
CA LYS A 56 -13.05 -4.82 6.08
C LYS A 56 -11.72 -4.06 5.89
N PRO A 57 -11.66 -3.08 4.92
CA PRO A 57 -12.80 -2.44 4.24
C PRO A 57 -13.31 -3.18 2.98
N PHE A 58 -12.61 -4.20 2.49
CA PHE A 58 -13.01 -4.92 1.27
C PHE A 58 -13.83 -6.17 1.55
N GLY A 59 -13.49 -6.88 2.62
CA GLY A 59 -14.15 -8.11 3.02
C GLY A 59 -15.41 -7.89 3.85
N LYS A 60 -15.93 -8.99 4.38
CA LYS A 60 -17.20 -9.07 5.10
C LYS A 60 -17.06 -8.74 6.60
N TYR A 61 -15.94 -9.15 7.22
CA TYR A 61 -15.77 -9.17 8.67
C TYR A 61 -15.00 -7.95 9.21
N HIS A 62 -15.30 -7.60 10.46
CA HIS A 62 -14.55 -6.60 11.23
C HIS A 62 -13.52 -7.26 12.14
N MET A 63 -12.56 -6.49 12.68
CA MET A 63 -11.54 -7.00 13.61
C MET A 63 -12.15 -7.62 14.88
N VAL A 64 -13.34 -7.21 15.30
CA VAL A 64 -14.06 -7.84 16.41
C VAL A 64 -14.39 -9.31 16.09
N ASN A 65 -14.82 -9.60 14.87
CA ASN A 65 -15.09 -10.98 14.45
C ASN A 65 -13.82 -11.83 14.42
N LEU A 66 -12.71 -11.26 13.99
CA LEU A 66 -11.41 -11.93 14.09
C LEU A 66 -11.05 -12.22 15.56
N ASN A 67 -11.28 -11.27 16.47
CA ASN A 67 -11.03 -11.46 17.90
C ASN A 67 -11.90 -12.58 18.51
N GLU A 68 -13.16 -12.67 18.11
CA GLU A 68 -14.11 -13.69 18.58
C GLU A 68 -13.64 -15.13 18.26
N ILE A 69 -12.93 -15.31 17.14
CA ILE A 69 -12.38 -16.63 16.76
C ILE A 69 -10.97 -16.90 17.31
N GLY A 70 -10.42 -15.98 18.13
CA GLY A 70 -9.11 -16.09 18.76
C GLY A 70 -8.04 -15.12 18.24
N GLY A 71 -8.39 -14.22 17.35
CA GLY A 71 -7.57 -13.08 16.94
C GLY A 71 -6.34 -13.43 16.11
N VAL A 72 -5.35 -12.53 16.14
CA VAL A 72 -4.07 -12.72 15.44
C VAL A 72 -3.35 -14.02 15.82
N PRO A 73 -3.40 -14.52 17.08
CA PRO A 73 -2.82 -15.82 17.41
C PRO A 73 -3.36 -16.99 16.56
N VAL A 74 -4.64 -16.99 16.22
CA VAL A 74 -5.21 -18.03 15.33
C VAL A 74 -4.67 -17.87 13.90
N VAL A 75 -4.56 -16.66 13.40
CA VAL A 75 -3.92 -16.41 12.09
C VAL A 75 -2.49 -16.92 12.08
N SER A 76 -1.72 -16.55 13.10
CA SER A 76 -0.31 -17.00 13.24
C SER A 76 -0.20 -18.51 13.38
N LYS A 77 -1.15 -19.16 14.07
CA LYS A 77 -1.19 -20.62 14.19
C LYS A 77 -1.42 -21.28 12.82
N ILE A 78 -2.35 -20.78 12.02
CA ILE A 78 -2.59 -21.26 10.65
C ILE A 78 -1.34 -21.10 9.79
N LEU A 79 -0.68 -19.93 9.86
CA LEU A 79 0.54 -19.67 9.10
C LEU A 79 1.68 -20.59 9.53
N LEU A 80 1.81 -20.85 10.83
CA LEU A 80 2.82 -21.75 11.40
C LEU A 80 2.62 -23.20 10.94
N GLU A 81 1.40 -23.72 11.02
CA GLU A 81 1.06 -25.09 10.61
C GLU A 81 1.25 -25.32 9.09
N ASN A 82 1.30 -24.25 8.31
CA ASN A 82 1.57 -24.27 6.87
C ASN A 82 3.01 -23.85 6.52
N ASN A 83 3.93 -23.76 7.49
CA ASN A 83 5.34 -23.40 7.32
C ASN A 83 5.55 -22.02 6.64
N LEU A 84 4.64 -21.09 6.86
CA LEU A 84 4.71 -19.72 6.29
C LEU A 84 5.41 -18.73 7.22
N ILE A 85 5.56 -19.05 8.52
CA ILE A 85 6.29 -18.23 9.50
C ILE A 85 7.32 -19.07 10.25
N ASP A 86 8.38 -18.40 10.73
CA ASP A 86 9.46 -18.98 11.51
C ASP A 86 9.04 -19.12 12.99
N PRO A 87 8.99 -20.36 13.55
CA PRO A 87 8.62 -20.60 14.94
C PRO A 87 9.64 -20.12 15.96
N ASP A 88 10.91 -19.99 15.59
CA ASP A 88 12.02 -19.77 16.51
C ASP A 88 12.24 -18.29 16.86
N CYS A 89 11.51 -17.38 16.22
CA CYS A 89 11.57 -15.96 16.52
C CYS A 89 11.14 -15.67 17.96
N ILE A 90 12.03 -15.04 18.74
CA ILE A 90 11.72 -14.59 20.12
C ILE A 90 10.71 -13.45 20.10
N THR A 91 9.74 -13.52 20.99
CA THR A 91 8.68 -12.52 21.16
C THR A 91 8.87 -11.68 22.43
N VAL A 92 8.00 -10.69 22.64
CA VAL A 92 7.98 -9.83 23.85
C VAL A 92 7.68 -10.62 25.14
N THR A 93 7.16 -11.84 25.05
CA THR A 93 6.91 -12.72 26.21
C THR A 93 8.18 -13.40 26.72
N GLY A 94 9.30 -13.27 26.01
CA GLY A 94 10.52 -14.01 26.26
C GLY A 94 10.51 -15.46 25.75
N LYS A 95 9.39 -15.88 25.13
CA LYS A 95 9.22 -17.18 24.47
C LYS A 95 9.28 -17.01 22.96
N THR A 96 9.47 -18.11 22.24
CA THR A 96 9.40 -18.13 20.79
C THR A 96 7.96 -18.00 20.28
N VAL A 97 7.80 -17.72 19.00
CA VAL A 97 6.50 -17.75 18.31
C VAL A 97 5.86 -19.14 18.44
N GLY A 98 6.63 -20.21 18.22
CA GLY A 98 6.16 -21.58 18.34
C GLY A 98 5.62 -21.90 19.73
N GLU A 99 6.39 -21.57 20.79
CA GLU A 99 5.96 -21.78 22.19
C GLU A 99 4.68 -21.00 22.53
N ASN A 100 4.55 -19.74 22.06
CA ASN A 100 3.35 -18.95 22.31
C ASN A 100 2.10 -19.49 21.59
N LEU A 101 2.29 -20.18 20.45
CA LEU A 101 1.22 -20.73 19.65
C LEU A 101 0.91 -22.20 19.95
N GLU A 102 1.66 -22.87 20.84
CA GLU A 102 1.52 -24.30 21.14
C GLU A 102 0.08 -24.68 21.51
N ASN A 103 -0.53 -23.92 22.40
CA ASN A 103 -1.86 -24.19 22.94
C ASN A 103 -3.01 -23.46 22.21
N ILE A 104 -2.70 -22.73 21.14
CA ILE A 104 -3.73 -22.05 20.34
C ILE A 104 -4.50 -23.07 19.53
N GLN A 105 -5.83 -23.05 19.65
CA GLN A 105 -6.75 -23.89 18.90
C GLN A 105 -7.36 -23.11 17.74
N ILE A 106 -7.37 -23.71 16.56
CA ILE A 106 -8.03 -23.14 15.38
C ILE A 106 -9.51 -23.59 15.41
N PRO A 107 -10.49 -22.66 15.50
CA PRO A 107 -11.90 -23.02 15.48
C PRO A 107 -12.31 -23.70 14.18
N LYS A 108 -13.01 -24.82 14.26
CA LYS A 108 -13.44 -25.59 13.07
C LYS A 108 -14.60 -24.94 12.32
N ASN A 109 -15.49 -24.24 13.04
CA ASN A 109 -16.72 -23.66 12.49
C ASN A 109 -16.58 -22.12 12.47
N GLN A 110 -15.78 -21.60 11.54
CA GLN A 110 -15.60 -20.18 11.31
C GLN A 110 -15.36 -19.93 9.81
N ASP A 111 -15.73 -18.77 9.32
CA ASP A 111 -15.59 -18.31 7.93
C ASP A 111 -14.89 -16.95 7.81
N VAL A 112 -14.29 -16.47 8.91
CA VAL A 112 -13.55 -15.21 8.98
C VAL A 112 -12.18 -15.33 8.32
N ILE A 113 -11.55 -16.52 8.46
CA ILE A 113 -10.23 -16.82 7.90
C ILE A 113 -10.34 -18.09 7.06
N SER A 114 -9.93 -18.00 5.81
CA SER A 114 -9.72 -19.14 4.92
C SER A 114 -8.42 -19.86 5.26
N PHE A 115 -8.25 -21.08 4.74
CA PHE A 115 -7.02 -21.85 4.88
C PHE A 115 -6.17 -21.74 3.60
N PRO A 116 -4.83 -21.98 3.67
CA PRO A 116 -3.95 -21.88 2.52
C PRO A 116 -4.25 -22.83 1.36
N ASP A 117 -4.97 -23.90 1.58
CA ASP A 117 -5.44 -24.82 0.55
C ASP A 117 -6.69 -24.31 -0.22
N ASN A 118 -7.41 -23.32 0.36
CA ASN A 118 -8.52 -22.65 -0.29
C ASN A 118 -8.54 -21.16 0.09
N PRO A 119 -7.55 -20.37 -0.32
CA PRO A 119 -7.40 -18.98 0.07
C PRO A 119 -8.38 -18.07 -0.67
N ILE A 120 -8.55 -16.83 -0.18
CA ILE A 120 -9.28 -15.77 -0.89
C ILE A 120 -8.51 -15.38 -2.16
N SER A 121 -7.18 -15.32 -2.06
CA SER A 121 -6.26 -15.11 -3.19
C SER A 121 -4.97 -15.89 -2.92
N ASN A 122 -4.35 -16.40 -3.98
CA ASN A 122 -3.06 -17.08 -3.90
C ASN A 122 -1.89 -16.12 -3.58
N GLU A 123 -2.10 -14.83 -3.78
CA GLU A 123 -1.14 -13.77 -3.48
C GLU A 123 -1.64 -12.90 -2.31
N GLY A 124 -0.71 -12.32 -1.57
CA GLY A 124 -1.00 -11.43 -0.44
C GLY A 124 -1.74 -10.16 -0.85
N GLY A 125 -2.44 -9.56 0.12
CA GLY A 125 -3.31 -8.40 -0.12
C GLY A 125 -2.61 -7.07 -0.42
N ILE A 126 -1.28 -7.05 -0.62
CA ILE A 126 -0.48 -5.87 -0.94
C ILE A 126 0.52 -6.22 -2.03
N ALA A 127 0.68 -5.34 -3.03
CA ALA A 127 1.68 -5.46 -4.07
C ALA A 127 2.59 -4.23 -4.12
N VAL A 128 3.84 -4.44 -4.50
CA VAL A 128 4.79 -3.37 -4.81
C VAL A 128 4.91 -3.23 -6.31
N LEU A 129 4.76 -2.01 -6.81
CA LEU A 129 4.84 -1.68 -8.22
C LEU A 129 6.11 -0.90 -8.50
N LYS A 130 6.77 -1.17 -9.62
CA LYS A 130 7.93 -0.41 -10.11
C LYS A 130 7.70 -0.02 -11.56
N GLY A 131 8.39 1.03 -12.01
CA GLY A 131 8.29 1.50 -13.38
C GLY A 131 8.78 2.91 -13.55
N SER A 132 8.55 3.50 -14.71
CA SER A 132 9.03 4.85 -15.01
C SER A 132 8.43 5.92 -14.08
N LEU A 133 7.21 5.70 -13.55
CA LEU A 133 6.59 6.61 -12.57
C LEU A 133 7.07 6.36 -11.13
N SER A 134 7.42 5.12 -10.78
CA SER A 134 7.83 4.74 -9.42
C SER A 134 9.09 3.85 -9.40
N PRO A 135 10.26 4.38 -9.81
CA PRO A 135 11.48 3.56 -9.97
C PRO A 135 12.00 2.97 -8.65
N LYS A 136 11.70 3.58 -7.51
CA LYS A 136 12.04 3.06 -6.18
C LYS A 136 10.89 2.29 -5.52
N GLY A 137 9.76 2.18 -6.21
CA GLY A 137 8.59 1.44 -5.78
C GLY A 137 7.40 2.33 -5.39
N SER A 138 6.24 1.72 -5.43
CA SER A 138 4.98 2.23 -4.90
C SER A 138 4.16 1.06 -4.38
N VAL A 139 3.13 1.32 -3.62
CA VAL A 139 2.35 0.28 -2.93
C VAL A 139 0.89 0.36 -3.33
N VAL A 140 0.34 -0.77 -3.74
CA VAL A 140 -1.10 -0.93 -3.99
C VAL A 140 -1.67 -2.03 -3.08
N LYS A 141 -2.85 -1.80 -2.54
CA LYS A 141 -3.60 -2.85 -1.85
C LYS A 141 -4.38 -3.63 -2.90
N THR A 142 -4.08 -4.92 -3.04
CA THR A 142 -4.71 -5.82 -4.02
C THR A 142 -5.92 -6.55 -3.45
N ALA A 143 -6.03 -6.64 -2.13
CA ALA A 143 -7.20 -7.22 -1.47
C ALA A 143 -8.49 -6.51 -1.92
N GLY A 144 -9.44 -7.29 -2.46
CA GLY A 144 -10.75 -6.80 -2.91
C GLY A 144 -10.74 -5.89 -4.14
N ILE A 145 -9.69 -5.95 -4.95
CA ILE A 145 -9.59 -5.27 -6.24
C ILE A 145 -9.70 -6.31 -7.36
N ASP A 146 -10.65 -6.10 -8.28
CA ASP A 146 -10.89 -6.98 -9.43
C ASP A 146 -10.19 -6.48 -10.71
N ILE A 147 -9.53 -5.31 -10.66
CA ILE A 147 -8.90 -4.66 -11.80
C ILE A 147 -7.40 -4.93 -11.77
N ASN A 148 -6.88 -5.62 -12.78
CA ASN A 148 -5.45 -5.91 -12.90
C ASN A 148 -4.68 -4.87 -13.71
N THR A 149 -5.33 -4.16 -14.63
CA THR A 149 -4.71 -3.15 -15.49
C THR A 149 -5.56 -1.89 -15.55
N PHE A 150 -4.93 -0.73 -15.64
CA PHE A 150 -5.59 0.54 -15.85
C PHE A 150 -4.71 1.44 -16.70
N THR A 151 -5.29 2.10 -17.69
CA THR A 151 -4.60 3.10 -18.52
C THR A 151 -5.50 4.30 -18.68
N GLY A 152 -4.97 5.49 -18.42
CA GLY A 152 -5.75 6.72 -18.55
C GLY A 152 -4.91 7.98 -18.51
N PRO A 153 -5.50 9.12 -18.90
CA PRO A 153 -4.86 10.42 -18.82
C PRO A 153 -4.76 10.89 -17.38
N ALA A 154 -3.61 11.45 -17.04
CA ALA A 154 -3.37 12.06 -15.73
C ALA A 154 -4.18 13.35 -15.55
N ASN A 155 -4.75 13.52 -14.37
CA ASN A 155 -5.31 14.76 -13.85
C ASN A 155 -4.54 15.09 -12.56
N VAL A 156 -3.62 16.06 -12.63
CA VAL A 156 -2.57 16.29 -11.64
C VAL A 156 -2.92 17.40 -10.67
N PHE A 157 -2.74 17.14 -9.40
CA PHE A 157 -3.02 18.07 -8.29
C PHE A 157 -1.82 18.18 -7.36
N ASP A 158 -1.55 19.38 -6.88
CA ASP A 158 -0.45 19.65 -5.96
C ASP A 158 -0.83 19.43 -4.48
N SER A 159 -2.11 19.13 -4.20
CA SER A 159 -2.61 18.81 -2.87
C SER A 159 -3.88 17.97 -2.89
N GLU A 160 -4.17 17.30 -1.76
CA GLU A 160 -5.48 16.64 -1.55
C GLU A 160 -6.64 17.63 -1.69
N GLN A 161 -6.48 18.86 -1.18
CA GLN A 161 -7.54 19.88 -1.24
C GLN A 161 -7.88 20.29 -2.69
N ASP A 162 -6.86 20.50 -3.53
CA ASP A 162 -7.07 20.84 -4.94
C ASP A 162 -7.82 19.73 -5.68
N ALA A 163 -7.50 18.47 -5.36
CA ALA A 163 -8.20 17.31 -5.92
C ALA A 163 -9.66 17.23 -5.44
N LEU A 164 -9.93 17.51 -4.15
CA LEU A 164 -11.29 17.60 -3.61
C LEU A 164 -12.11 18.68 -4.29
N ASP A 165 -11.54 19.89 -4.42
CA ASP A 165 -12.21 21.01 -5.08
C ASP A 165 -12.51 20.70 -6.55
N ALA A 166 -11.59 20.02 -7.24
CA ALA A 166 -11.81 19.55 -8.60
C ALA A 166 -12.93 18.51 -8.68
N LEU A 167 -12.99 17.58 -7.75
CA LEU A 167 -14.04 16.54 -7.69
C LEU A 167 -15.41 17.18 -7.48
N PHE A 168 -15.56 18.07 -6.50
CA PHE A 168 -16.82 18.76 -6.21
C PHE A 168 -17.28 19.68 -7.36
N ASN A 169 -16.35 20.17 -8.16
CA ASN A 169 -16.66 20.94 -9.38
C ASN A 169 -16.80 20.05 -10.64
N ASN A 170 -16.94 18.72 -10.47
CA ASN A 170 -17.09 17.76 -11.56
C ASN A 170 -15.97 17.80 -12.61
N LYS A 171 -14.73 18.13 -12.21
CA LYS A 171 -13.55 18.18 -13.09
C LYS A 171 -12.80 16.86 -13.17
N ILE A 172 -13.12 15.88 -12.34
CA ILE A 172 -12.59 14.52 -12.40
C ILE A 172 -13.58 13.64 -13.16
N LYS A 173 -13.09 12.92 -14.17
CA LYS A 173 -13.90 12.10 -15.06
C LYS A 173 -13.56 10.61 -14.95
N LYS A 174 -14.49 9.75 -15.36
CA LYS A 174 -14.24 8.32 -15.52
C LYS A 174 -13.08 8.06 -16.47
N GLY A 175 -12.24 7.12 -16.15
CA GLY A 175 -11.07 6.72 -16.94
C GLY A 175 -9.84 7.58 -16.70
N GLU A 176 -9.90 8.59 -15.84
CA GLU A 176 -8.74 9.42 -15.50
C GLU A 176 -7.89 8.79 -14.38
N VAL A 177 -6.62 9.16 -14.38
CA VAL A 177 -5.67 8.90 -13.31
C VAL A 177 -5.50 10.18 -12.51
N VAL A 178 -6.06 10.23 -11.31
CA VAL A 178 -5.89 11.35 -10.37
C VAL A 178 -4.54 11.22 -9.70
N VAL A 179 -3.64 12.16 -9.96
CA VAL A 179 -2.29 12.21 -9.40
C VAL A 179 -2.23 13.32 -8.37
N ILE A 180 -2.00 12.96 -7.10
CA ILE A 180 -1.82 13.94 -6.01
C ILE A 180 -0.36 13.84 -5.57
N ARG A 181 0.39 14.93 -5.75
CA ARG A 181 1.81 15.02 -5.41
C ARG A 181 2.08 16.00 -4.27
N ASN A 182 3.30 16.01 -3.77
CA ASN A 182 3.75 16.83 -2.66
C ASN A 182 3.08 16.45 -1.31
N GLU A 183 2.66 15.22 -1.15
CA GLU A 183 2.09 14.66 0.08
C GLU A 183 3.00 13.58 0.70
N GLY A 184 4.21 13.39 0.13
CA GLY A 184 5.24 12.49 0.66
C GLY A 184 5.89 13.01 1.95
N PRO A 185 6.88 12.29 2.50
CA PRO A 185 7.53 12.64 3.77
C PRO A 185 8.08 14.06 3.86
N LYS A 186 8.65 14.59 2.77
CA LYS A 186 9.20 15.94 2.69
C LYS A 186 8.17 16.97 2.21
N GLY A 187 7.40 16.64 1.18
CA GLY A 187 6.40 17.53 0.60
C GLY A 187 5.20 17.78 1.52
N GLY A 188 4.74 16.73 2.19
CA GLY A 188 3.69 16.76 3.22
C GLY A 188 4.21 16.26 4.54
N PRO A 189 4.90 17.09 5.36
CA PRO A 189 5.56 16.65 6.60
C PRO A 189 4.64 15.85 7.51
N GLY A 190 5.14 14.69 7.96
CA GLY A 190 4.35 13.70 8.69
C GLY A 190 3.57 12.74 7.79
N MET A 191 3.59 12.94 6.45
CA MET A 191 2.97 12.04 5.46
C MET A 191 1.55 11.63 5.90
N ARG A 192 0.68 12.63 6.08
CA ARG A 192 -0.68 12.44 6.60
C ARG A 192 -1.48 11.45 5.75
N GLU A 193 -2.37 10.72 6.37
CA GLU A 193 -3.31 9.85 5.64
C GLU A 193 -4.35 10.68 4.88
N MET A 194 -4.43 10.49 3.57
CA MET A 194 -5.48 11.07 2.75
C MET A 194 -6.73 10.18 2.83
N LEU A 195 -7.75 10.65 3.52
CA LEU A 195 -9.02 9.96 3.70
C LEU A 195 -10.14 10.65 2.93
N GLN A 196 -10.12 11.98 2.86
CA GLN A 196 -11.23 12.74 2.33
C GLN A 196 -11.41 12.51 0.82
N ILE A 197 -10.33 12.56 0.05
CA ILE A 197 -10.41 12.35 -1.40
C ILE A 197 -10.88 10.94 -1.75
N THR A 198 -10.40 9.91 -1.03
CA THR A 198 -10.81 8.53 -1.30
C THR A 198 -12.29 8.30 -0.97
N ALA A 199 -12.78 8.86 0.14
CA ALA A 199 -14.19 8.81 0.51
C ALA A 199 -15.07 9.60 -0.49
N ALA A 200 -14.62 10.77 -0.93
CA ALA A 200 -15.34 11.64 -1.87
C ALA A 200 -15.43 11.01 -3.28
N ILE A 201 -14.35 10.42 -3.80
CA ILE A 201 -14.35 9.68 -5.09
C ILE A 201 -15.36 8.52 -5.03
N LYS A 202 -15.36 7.77 -3.92
CA LYS A 202 -16.33 6.69 -3.72
C LYS A 202 -17.76 7.22 -3.63
N GLY A 203 -17.98 8.30 -2.87
CA GLY A 203 -19.28 8.96 -2.73
C GLY A 203 -19.82 9.52 -4.05
N ALA A 204 -18.94 9.99 -4.94
CA ALA A 204 -19.28 10.43 -6.30
C ALA A 204 -19.56 9.26 -7.28
N GLY A 205 -19.45 8.00 -6.83
CA GLY A 205 -19.65 6.81 -7.69
C GLY A 205 -18.50 6.52 -8.64
N LEU A 206 -17.32 7.15 -8.45
CA LEU A 206 -16.14 7.03 -9.32
C LEU A 206 -15.12 5.98 -8.82
N GLY A 207 -15.37 5.33 -7.70
CA GLY A 207 -14.39 4.47 -7.02
C GLY A 207 -13.88 3.25 -7.81
N LYS A 208 -14.56 2.86 -8.89
CA LYS A 208 -14.12 1.80 -9.82
C LYS A 208 -13.64 2.33 -11.17
N ASP A 209 -13.86 3.60 -11.44
CA ASP A 209 -13.64 4.22 -12.76
C ASP A 209 -12.43 5.18 -12.78
N VAL A 210 -11.81 5.40 -11.63
CA VAL A 210 -10.67 6.32 -11.46
C VAL A 210 -9.55 5.60 -10.73
N LEU A 211 -8.32 5.76 -11.23
CA LEU A 211 -7.10 5.38 -10.53
C LEU A 211 -6.58 6.59 -9.74
N LEU A 212 -6.28 6.40 -8.45
CA LEU A 212 -5.72 7.44 -7.59
C LEU A 212 -4.26 7.11 -7.24
N ILE A 213 -3.35 8.05 -7.51
CA ILE A 213 -1.90 7.89 -7.30
C ILE A 213 -1.37 9.02 -6.45
N THR A 214 -0.46 8.71 -5.51
CA THR A 214 0.19 9.73 -4.67
C THR A 214 1.57 9.30 -4.18
N ASP A 215 2.43 10.29 -3.95
CA ASP A 215 3.68 10.11 -3.19
C ASP A 215 3.44 10.11 -1.66
N GLY A 216 2.23 10.46 -1.23
CA GLY A 216 1.75 10.33 0.13
C GLY A 216 1.20 8.94 0.45
N ARG A 217 0.29 8.84 1.42
CA ARG A 217 -0.37 7.59 1.82
C ARG A 217 -1.87 7.74 2.01
N PHE A 218 -2.57 6.63 1.98
CA PHE A 218 -4.00 6.56 2.21
C PHE A 218 -4.33 5.93 3.56
N SER A 219 -5.51 6.23 4.06
CA SER A 219 -6.05 5.57 5.26
C SER A 219 -6.24 4.07 5.04
N GLY A 220 -6.06 3.27 6.09
CA GLY A 220 -6.33 1.83 6.08
C GLY A 220 -7.78 1.46 5.73
N GLY A 221 -8.72 2.39 5.88
CA GLY A 221 -10.12 2.24 5.49
C GLY A 221 -10.44 2.57 4.03
N THR A 222 -9.43 2.98 3.25
CA THR A 222 -9.57 3.33 1.84
C THR A 222 -10.02 2.13 1.01
N THR A 223 -10.94 2.38 0.08
CA THR A 223 -11.40 1.43 -0.93
C THR A 223 -11.24 2.04 -2.33
N GLY A 224 -11.15 1.20 -3.35
CA GLY A 224 -10.91 1.62 -4.74
C GLY A 224 -9.44 1.42 -5.15
N LEU A 225 -9.15 1.71 -6.40
CA LEU A 225 -7.81 1.53 -6.97
C LEU A 225 -6.93 2.72 -6.57
N CYS A 226 -6.14 2.53 -5.50
CA CYS A 226 -5.31 3.56 -4.90
C CYS A 226 -3.86 3.08 -4.76
N ILE A 227 -2.93 3.82 -5.35
CA ILE A 227 -1.49 3.58 -5.31
C ILE A 227 -0.83 4.67 -4.48
N GLY A 228 -0.28 4.31 -3.35
CA GLY A 228 0.45 5.23 -2.48
C GLY A 228 1.95 4.97 -2.45
N HIS A 229 2.64 5.78 -1.68
CA HIS A 229 4.08 5.66 -1.42
C HIS A 229 4.93 5.69 -2.71
N VAL A 230 4.48 6.43 -3.74
CA VAL A 230 5.24 6.56 -4.98
C VAL A 230 6.62 7.16 -4.67
N ALA A 231 7.66 6.41 -5.00
CA ALA A 231 9.03 6.79 -4.67
C ALA A 231 9.94 6.76 -5.91
N PRO A 232 10.84 7.77 -6.03
CA PRO A 232 11.04 8.93 -5.14
C PRO A 232 9.83 9.88 -5.13
N GLU A 233 9.58 10.54 -3.98
CA GLU A 233 8.53 11.55 -3.88
C GLU A 233 8.80 12.79 -4.74
N SER A 234 7.81 13.63 -4.92
CA SER A 234 7.91 14.86 -5.72
C SER A 234 9.03 15.78 -5.22
N TYR A 235 9.18 15.96 -3.91
CA TYR A 235 10.23 16.79 -3.31
C TYR A 235 11.66 16.22 -3.46
N ASP A 236 11.79 14.93 -3.71
CA ASP A 236 13.04 14.28 -4.11
C ASP A 236 13.24 14.25 -5.64
N LYS A 237 12.48 15.07 -6.37
CA LYS A 237 12.46 15.13 -7.84
C LYS A 237 12.14 13.78 -8.48
N GLY A 238 11.27 12.99 -7.81
CA GLY A 238 10.75 11.76 -8.37
C GLY A 238 9.93 12.01 -9.64
N PRO A 239 9.73 11.01 -10.49
CA PRO A 239 8.98 11.14 -11.75
C PRO A 239 7.58 11.74 -11.57
N ILE A 240 6.92 11.50 -10.44
CA ILE A 240 5.62 12.08 -10.12
C ILE A 240 5.63 13.62 -10.15
N SER A 241 6.78 14.26 -9.88
CA SER A 241 6.93 15.73 -9.88
C SER A 241 6.78 16.36 -11.25
N ILE A 242 7.07 15.61 -12.31
CA ILE A 242 7.04 16.09 -13.70
C ILE A 242 5.79 15.65 -14.47
N CYS A 243 4.89 14.90 -13.84
CA CYS A 243 3.59 14.57 -14.43
C CYS A 243 2.82 15.83 -14.79
N GLN A 244 2.19 15.83 -15.95
CA GLN A 244 1.33 16.90 -16.44
C GLN A 244 -0.07 16.37 -16.77
N ASN A 245 -1.05 17.27 -16.77
CA ASN A 245 -2.41 16.92 -17.17
C ASN A 245 -2.42 16.38 -18.60
N GLY A 246 -3.06 15.22 -18.78
CA GLY A 246 -3.17 14.54 -20.07
C GLY A 246 -2.06 13.51 -20.34
N ASP A 247 -1.01 13.43 -19.53
CA ASP A 247 -0.01 12.37 -19.66
C ASP A 247 -0.66 10.99 -19.46
N ILE A 248 -0.30 10.03 -20.27
CA ILE A 248 -0.83 8.69 -20.11
C ILE A 248 -0.05 7.94 -19.03
N ILE A 249 -0.79 7.37 -18.08
CA ILE A 249 -0.24 6.51 -17.04
C ILE A 249 -0.83 5.10 -17.20
N THR A 250 0.05 4.11 -17.13
CA THR A 250 -0.31 2.69 -17.24
C THR A 250 0.03 1.96 -15.95
N LEU A 251 -0.96 1.28 -15.40
CA LEU A 251 -0.85 0.34 -14.28
C LEU A 251 -1.03 -1.08 -14.80
N ASP A 252 -0.14 -1.98 -14.37
CA ASP A 252 -0.30 -3.42 -14.52
C ASP A 252 0.11 -4.10 -13.19
N ILE A 253 -0.90 -4.59 -12.46
CA ILE A 253 -0.71 -5.21 -11.14
C ILE A 253 -0.06 -6.59 -11.29
N GLU A 254 -0.41 -7.35 -12.32
CA GLU A 254 0.14 -8.68 -12.56
C GLU A 254 1.65 -8.61 -12.84
N ASN A 255 2.06 -7.68 -13.71
CA ASN A 255 3.46 -7.43 -14.01
C ASN A 255 4.16 -6.49 -13.03
N ARG A 256 3.48 -6.06 -11.96
CA ARG A 256 4.02 -5.16 -10.92
C ARG A 256 4.59 -3.87 -11.50
N SER A 257 3.90 -3.28 -12.50
CA SER A 257 4.40 -2.09 -13.17
C SER A 257 3.49 -0.87 -13.02
N LEU A 258 4.13 0.32 -12.91
CA LEU A 258 3.48 1.62 -12.90
C LEU A 258 4.32 2.59 -13.74
N ASN A 259 3.79 2.97 -14.90
CA ASN A 259 4.54 3.73 -15.90
C ASN A 259 3.88 5.07 -16.22
N LEU A 260 4.72 6.06 -16.44
CA LEU A 260 4.42 7.31 -17.11
C LEU A 260 4.87 7.17 -18.56
N GLU A 261 3.94 7.24 -19.50
CA GLU A 261 4.17 6.98 -20.92
C GLU A 261 4.61 8.27 -21.63
N ILE A 262 5.85 8.68 -21.39
CA ILE A 262 6.49 9.80 -22.08
C ILE A 262 7.87 9.40 -22.58
N GLU A 263 8.30 10.02 -23.68
CA GLU A 263 9.63 9.77 -24.25
C GLU A 263 10.73 10.25 -23.30
N LYS A 264 11.86 9.54 -23.31
CA LYS A 264 13.00 9.84 -22.42
C LYS A 264 13.49 11.28 -22.54
N ASN A 265 13.56 11.81 -23.75
CA ASN A 265 14.01 13.19 -23.98
C ASN A 265 13.06 14.21 -23.34
N GLU A 266 11.76 13.95 -23.40
CA GLU A 266 10.74 14.78 -22.76
C GLU A 266 10.83 14.68 -21.23
N PHE A 267 11.03 13.48 -20.70
CA PHE A 267 11.26 13.24 -19.28
C PHE A 267 12.44 14.07 -18.77
N ASP A 268 13.59 13.97 -19.44
CA ASP A 268 14.82 14.67 -19.07
C ASP A 268 14.65 16.20 -19.18
N ASP A 269 13.97 16.69 -20.22
CA ASP A 269 13.66 18.10 -20.40
C ASP A 269 12.77 18.64 -19.29
N ARG A 270 11.66 17.97 -18.98
CA ARG A 270 10.75 18.34 -17.89
C ARG A 270 11.47 18.35 -16.54
N LEU A 271 12.29 17.34 -16.26
CA LEU A 271 13.05 17.24 -15.01
C LEU A 271 14.08 18.37 -14.87
N SER A 272 14.74 18.76 -15.98
CA SER A 272 15.71 19.85 -16.00
C SER A 272 15.07 21.21 -15.69
N LYS A 273 13.82 21.42 -16.07
CA LYS A 273 13.05 22.64 -15.88
C LYS A 273 12.26 22.67 -14.57
N LEU A 274 12.25 21.55 -13.84
CA LEU A 274 11.46 21.40 -12.62
C LEU A 274 11.89 22.42 -11.55
N LYS A 275 10.89 23.18 -11.08
CA LYS A 275 11.00 24.05 -9.91
C LYS A 275 10.06 23.52 -8.84
N LEU A 276 10.63 23.02 -7.76
CA LEU A 276 9.82 22.56 -6.61
C LEU A 276 9.18 23.77 -5.93
N PRO A 277 7.92 23.64 -5.49
CA PRO A 277 7.30 24.67 -4.65
C PRO A 277 8.03 24.78 -3.30
N PRO A 278 7.92 25.91 -2.61
CA PRO A 278 8.43 26.00 -1.24
C PRO A 278 7.68 25.00 -0.34
N PRO A 279 8.31 24.48 0.73
CA PRO A 279 7.63 23.61 1.69
C PRO A 279 6.37 24.27 2.24
N ARG A 280 5.24 23.55 2.25
CA ARG A 280 3.98 24.05 2.84
C ARG A 280 4.10 24.27 4.34
N TYR A 281 4.87 23.43 5.00
CA TYR A 281 5.13 23.47 6.43
C TYR A 281 6.62 23.28 6.69
N LEU A 282 7.15 24.01 7.64
CA LEU A 282 8.47 23.71 8.18
C LEU A 282 8.32 22.67 9.29
N SER A 283 9.11 21.63 9.23
CA SER A 283 9.20 20.60 10.25
C SER A 283 10.68 20.24 10.48
N LEU A 284 10.93 19.41 11.50
CA LEU A 284 12.30 18.97 11.83
C LEU A 284 13.04 18.30 10.65
N ILE A 285 12.34 17.74 9.68
CA ILE A 285 12.97 17.15 8.48
C ILE A 285 13.44 18.20 7.46
N HIS A 286 13.10 19.47 7.64
CA HIS A 286 13.52 20.59 6.80
C HIS A 286 14.65 21.42 7.46
N ILE A 287 14.96 21.16 8.73
CA ILE A 287 15.99 21.77 9.52
C ILE A 287 17.21 20.84 9.57
#